data_01e63052f50cfdcca0d0393fb7f1e0e6
#
_entry.id   01e63052f50cfdcca0d0393fb7f1e0e6
#
_cell.length_a   1.000
_cell.length_b   1.000
_cell.length_c   1.000
_cell.angle_alpha   90.00
_cell.angle_beta   90.00
_cell.angle_gamma   90.00
#
_symmetry.space_group_name_H-M   'P 1'
#
loop_
_entity.id
_entity.type
_entity.pdbx_description
1 polymer ?
#
loop_
_entity_poly.entity_id
_entity_poly.type
_entity_poly.pdbx_seq_one_letter_code
_entity_poly.pdbx_strand_id
1 'polypeptide(L)'
;DIARLDIEGAVAAWPELAEAEKYALELYAGTDFPEIGLKETRAKYIGKQQLREQLATLKNNWPQIKARLEKQIIPFAEASRRLRIVGAPTRPEEIGITRRRMKESVIRAQHIRRRFTILDVAVRTNLLGQWTDAIFGPGGVWEIMSSWASGDGTGWPITTSAMAMVEVVLP
;
A
#
# COMPACT_ATOMS: atom_id res chain seq x y z
N ASP A 1 -8.48 -4.11 7.95
CA ASP A 1 -7.98 -5.19 8.79
C ASP A 1 -8.22 -6.53 8.10
N ILE A 2 -7.15 -7.29 7.83
CA ILE A 2 -7.19 -8.59 7.16
C ILE A 2 -8.01 -9.63 7.96
N ALA A 3 -8.05 -9.51 9.27
CA ALA A 3 -8.88 -10.39 10.10
C ALA A 3 -10.39 -10.29 9.75
N ARG A 4 -10.81 -9.12 9.25
CA ARG A 4 -12.21 -8.83 8.86
C ARG A 4 -12.40 -8.82 7.35
N LEU A 5 -11.43 -9.37 6.58
CA LEU A 5 -11.49 -9.36 5.13
C LEU A 5 -12.77 -10.03 4.62
N ASP A 6 -13.48 -9.32 3.75
CA ASP A 6 -14.57 -9.87 2.93
C ASP A 6 -13.96 -10.57 1.71
N ILE A 7 -13.78 -11.89 1.85
CA ILE A 7 -13.16 -12.71 0.80
C ILE A 7 -14.05 -12.76 -0.45
N GLU A 8 -15.36 -12.94 -0.27
CA GLU A 8 -16.26 -13.06 -1.43
C GLU A 8 -16.41 -11.73 -2.17
N GLY A 9 -16.44 -10.60 -1.45
CA GLY A 9 -16.39 -9.28 -2.06
C GLY A 9 -15.08 -9.04 -2.83
N ALA A 10 -13.94 -9.44 -2.29
CA ALA A 10 -12.66 -9.33 -2.98
C ALA A 10 -12.61 -10.23 -4.24
N VAL A 11 -13.13 -11.45 -4.16
CA VAL A 11 -13.21 -12.39 -5.29
C VAL A 11 -14.20 -11.90 -6.36
N ALA A 12 -15.33 -11.31 -5.97
CA ALA A 12 -16.28 -10.72 -6.90
C ALA A 12 -15.67 -9.53 -7.67
N ALA A 13 -14.89 -8.69 -6.97
CA ALA A 13 -14.20 -7.54 -7.56
C ALA A 13 -12.94 -7.93 -8.37
N TRP A 14 -12.47 -9.18 -8.31
CA TRP A 14 -11.28 -9.62 -9.03
C TRP A 14 -11.55 -9.64 -10.55
N PRO A 15 -10.77 -8.87 -11.34
CA PRO A 15 -11.00 -8.77 -12.77
C PRO A 15 -10.67 -10.08 -13.49
N GLU A 16 -11.28 -10.29 -14.64
CA GLU A 16 -10.80 -11.30 -15.59
C GLU A 16 -9.44 -10.88 -16.17
N LEU A 17 -8.64 -11.84 -16.65
CA LEU A 17 -7.27 -11.56 -17.12
C LEU A 17 -7.23 -10.43 -18.17
N ALA A 18 -8.15 -10.45 -19.13
CA ALA A 18 -8.19 -9.43 -20.18
C ALA A 18 -8.44 -8.01 -19.63
N GLU A 19 -9.24 -7.89 -18.59
CA GLU A 19 -9.51 -6.60 -17.92
C GLU A 19 -8.27 -6.15 -17.12
N ALA A 20 -7.60 -7.07 -16.43
CA ALA A 20 -6.36 -6.79 -15.71
C ALA A 20 -5.24 -6.36 -16.68
N GLU A 21 -5.13 -6.99 -17.84
CA GLU A 21 -4.18 -6.62 -18.90
C GLU A 21 -4.47 -5.22 -19.46
N LYS A 22 -5.73 -4.93 -19.75
CA LYS A 22 -6.16 -3.60 -20.21
C LYS A 22 -5.79 -2.52 -19.19
N TYR A 23 -6.13 -2.75 -17.92
CA TYR A 23 -5.76 -1.82 -16.83
C TYR A 23 -4.25 -1.62 -16.74
N ALA A 24 -3.47 -2.67 -16.86
CA ALA A 24 -2.00 -2.58 -16.82
C ALA A 24 -1.47 -1.73 -18.01
N LEU A 25 -1.99 -1.90 -19.20
CA LEU A 25 -1.61 -1.09 -20.36
C LEU A 25 -1.97 0.39 -20.16
N GLU A 26 -3.15 0.68 -19.64
CA GLU A 26 -3.58 2.05 -19.34
C GLU A 26 -2.69 2.69 -18.24
N LEU A 27 -2.36 1.93 -17.19
CA LEU A 27 -1.52 2.39 -16.08
C LEU A 27 -0.10 2.78 -16.53
N TYR A 28 0.42 2.10 -17.54
CA TYR A 28 1.77 2.34 -18.07
C TYR A 28 1.79 3.13 -19.38
N ALA A 29 0.63 3.59 -19.87
CA ALA A 29 0.55 4.44 -21.06
C ALA A 29 1.42 5.70 -20.89
N GLY A 30 2.22 6.01 -21.92
CA GLY A 30 3.13 7.16 -21.93
C GLY A 30 4.36 7.02 -21.05
N THR A 31 4.67 5.82 -20.54
CA THR A 31 5.95 5.52 -19.89
C THR A 31 6.93 4.89 -20.88
N ASP A 32 8.22 4.84 -20.52
CA ASP A 32 9.27 4.23 -21.34
C ASP A 32 9.18 2.69 -21.41
N PHE A 33 8.35 2.07 -20.58
CA PHE A 33 8.25 0.60 -20.43
C PHE A 33 6.80 0.12 -20.38
N PRO A 34 5.98 0.36 -21.39
CA PRO A 34 4.55 0.03 -21.34
C PRO A 34 4.26 -1.48 -21.20
N GLU A 35 5.12 -2.33 -21.73
CA GLU A 35 4.97 -3.79 -21.69
C GLU A 35 5.30 -4.42 -20.34
N ILE A 36 5.99 -3.72 -19.44
CA ILE A 36 6.33 -4.26 -18.10
C ILE A 36 5.06 -4.57 -17.31
N GLY A 37 4.10 -3.63 -17.32
CA GLY A 37 2.82 -3.82 -16.66
C GLY A 37 2.11 -5.09 -17.12
N LEU A 38 2.02 -5.27 -18.44
CA LEU A 38 1.37 -6.43 -19.06
C LEU A 38 2.08 -7.74 -18.69
N LYS A 39 3.40 -7.78 -18.83
CA LYS A 39 4.23 -8.96 -18.54
C LYS A 39 4.08 -9.42 -17.09
N GLU A 40 4.17 -8.50 -16.14
CA GLU A 40 4.09 -8.83 -14.72
C GLU A 40 2.65 -9.12 -14.27
N THR A 41 1.65 -8.47 -14.87
CA THR A 41 0.24 -8.84 -14.67
C THR A 41 0.00 -10.29 -15.04
N ARG A 42 0.38 -10.72 -16.25
CA ARG A 42 0.25 -12.11 -16.70
C ARG A 42 0.96 -13.10 -15.77
N ALA A 43 2.15 -12.74 -15.31
CA ALA A 43 2.96 -13.60 -14.46
C ALA A 43 2.39 -13.79 -13.04
N LYS A 44 1.62 -12.82 -12.56
CA LYS A 44 1.05 -12.80 -11.20
C LYS A 44 -0.43 -13.12 -11.15
N TYR A 45 -1.11 -13.12 -12.30
CA TYR A 45 -2.54 -13.36 -12.37
C TYR A 45 -2.89 -14.77 -11.90
N ILE A 46 -4.00 -14.86 -11.18
CA ILE A 46 -4.60 -16.12 -10.73
C ILE A 46 -6.12 -16.06 -10.94
N GLY A 47 -6.73 -17.22 -11.15
CA GLY A 47 -8.19 -17.30 -11.25
C GLY A 47 -8.90 -17.12 -9.91
N LYS A 48 -10.19 -16.78 -9.97
CA LYS A 48 -11.03 -16.48 -8.79
C LYS A 48 -11.02 -17.59 -7.72
N GLN A 49 -11.02 -18.86 -8.14
CA GLN A 49 -10.97 -19.99 -7.20
C GLN A 49 -9.65 -20.01 -6.42
N GLN A 50 -8.52 -19.85 -7.12
CA GLN A 50 -7.20 -19.81 -6.49
C GLN A 50 -7.05 -18.57 -5.59
N LEU A 51 -7.63 -17.44 -5.99
CA LEU A 51 -7.67 -16.23 -5.16
C LEU A 51 -8.41 -16.51 -3.84
N ARG A 52 -9.60 -17.11 -3.89
CA ARG A 52 -10.39 -17.46 -2.70
C ARG A 52 -9.59 -18.30 -1.72
N GLU A 53 -8.90 -19.33 -2.22
CA GLU A 53 -8.07 -20.22 -1.40
C GLU A 53 -6.89 -19.48 -0.76
N GLN A 54 -6.24 -18.60 -1.50
CA GLN A 54 -5.14 -17.77 -0.97
C GLN A 54 -5.61 -16.78 0.08
N LEU A 55 -6.74 -16.10 -0.15
CA LEU A 55 -7.30 -15.15 0.82
C LEU A 55 -7.79 -15.85 2.08
N ALA A 56 -8.36 -17.04 1.98
CA ALA A 56 -8.71 -17.87 3.13
C ALA A 56 -7.46 -18.26 3.93
N THR A 57 -6.40 -18.69 3.26
CA THR A 57 -5.11 -19.00 3.88
C THR A 57 -4.51 -17.79 4.57
N LEU A 58 -4.51 -16.64 3.92
CA LEU A 58 -4.03 -15.37 4.50
C LEU A 58 -4.81 -15.01 5.76
N LYS A 59 -6.14 -15.01 5.69
CA LYS A 59 -7.02 -14.66 6.82
C LYS A 59 -6.84 -15.59 8.00
N ASN A 60 -6.76 -16.91 7.76
CA ASN A 60 -6.58 -17.90 8.82
C ASN A 60 -5.21 -17.78 9.52
N ASN A 61 -4.16 -17.42 8.79
CA ASN A 61 -2.82 -17.26 9.36
C ASN A 61 -2.52 -15.83 9.81
N TRP A 62 -3.47 -14.90 9.62
CA TRP A 62 -3.23 -13.49 9.89
C TRP A 62 -2.71 -13.18 11.28
N PRO A 63 -3.24 -13.76 12.37
CA PRO A 63 -2.73 -13.48 13.72
C PRO A 63 -1.23 -13.76 13.86
N GLN A 64 -0.75 -14.87 13.28
CA GLN A 64 0.66 -15.25 13.32
C GLN A 64 1.52 -14.35 12.43
N ILE A 65 1.01 -14.01 11.23
CA ILE A 65 1.67 -13.09 10.29
C ILE A 65 1.81 -11.72 10.95
N LYS A 66 0.73 -11.18 11.52
CA LYS A 66 0.71 -9.90 12.23
C LYS A 66 1.73 -9.86 13.36
N ALA A 67 1.74 -10.86 14.24
CA ALA A 67 2.68 -10.94 15.35
C ALA A 67 4.15 -10.98 14.91
N ARG A 68 4.44 -11.55 13.73
CA ARG A 68 5.80 -11.53 13.14
C ARG A 68 6.14 -10.17 12.54
N LEU A 69 5.21 -9.55 11.84
CA LEU A 69 5.39 -8.22 11.23
C LEU A 69 5.64 -7.16 12.29
N GLU A 70 4.87 -7.15 13.38
CA GLU A 70 5.04 -6.22 14.51
C GLU A 70 6.43 -6.27 15.14
N LYS A 71 7.10 -7.43 15.08
CA LYS A 71 8.49 -7.57 15.57
C LYS A 71 9.54 -7.11 14.56
N GLN A 72 9.21 -7.03 13.27
CA GLN A 72 10.17 -6.79 12.20
C GLN A 72 10.03 -5.38 11.59
N ILE A 73 8.82 -4.84 11.58
CA ILE A 73 8.54 -3.56 10.94
C ILE A 73 8.81 -2.42 11.92
N ILE A 74 9.63 -1.47 11.48
CA ILE A 74 9.85 -0.22 12.20
C ILE A 74 8.64 0.68 11.93
N PRO A 75 7.97 1.22 12.97
CA PRO A 75 6.87 2.16 12.80
C PRO A 75 7.28 3.38 11.95
N PHE A 76 6.37 3.88 11.13
CA PHE A 76 6.64 5.00 10.21
C PHE A 76 7.24 6.22 10.92
N ALA A 77 6.70 6.60 12.08
CA ALA A 77 7.21 7.74 12.87
C ALA A 77 8.67 7.54 13.28
N GLU A 78 9.04 6.34 13.71
CA GLU A 78 10.40 6.01 14.09
C GLU A 78 11.35 5.96 12.88
N ALA A 79 10.90 5.38 11.76
CA ALA A 79 11.66 5.41 10.51
C ALA A 79 11.92 6.84 10.03
N SER A 80 10.90 7.70 10.04
CA SER A 80 11.03 9.11 9.69
C SER A 80 11.97 9.86 10.63
N ARG A 81 11.88 9.60 11.95
CA ARG A 81 12.79 10.18 12.93
C ARG A 81 14.25 9.82 12.65
N ARG A 82 14.53 8.56 12.38
CA ARG A 82 15.90 8.09 12.07
C ARG A 82 16.44 8.72 10.79
N LEU A 83 15.62 8.80 9.74
CA LEU A 83 16.01 9.43 8.48
C LEU A 83 16.36 10.92 8.69
N ARG A 84 15.57 11.67 9.48
CA ARG A 84 15.85 13.06 9.79
C ARG A 84 17.16 13.28 10.54
N ILE A 85 17.51 12.39 11.47
CA ILE A 85 18.78 12.47 12.21
C ILE A 85 19.99 12.47 11.29
N VAL A 86 19.93 11.71 10.20
CA VAL A 86 21.01 11.63 9.21
C VAL A 86 20.83 12.60 8.03
N GLY A 87 19.88 13.54 8.12
CA GLY A 87 19.61 14.52 7.08
C GLY A 87 18.99 13.94 5.80
N ALA A 88 18.44 12.73 5.86
CA ALA A 88 17.80 12.12 4.70
C ALA A 88 16.36 12.62 4.50
N PRO A 89 15.90 12.74 3.23
CA PRO A 89 14.54 13.13 2.92
C PRO A 89 13.51 12.19 3.54
N THR A 90 12.44 12.75 4.07
CA THR A 90 11.32 11.98 4.65
C THR A 90 10.00 12.25 3.94
N ARG A 91 10.00 13.13 2.96
CA ARG A 91 8.83 13.51 2.16
C ARG A 91 9.17 13.52 0.67
N PRO A 92 8.23 13.16 -0.20
CA PRO A 92 8.46 13.19 -1.64
C PRO A 92 8.79 14.59 -2.15
N GLU A 93 8.21 15.64 -1.56
CA GLU A 93 8.46 17.03 -1.94
C GLU A 93 9.92 17.45 -1.74
N GLU A 94 10.60 16.90 -0.74
CA GLU A 94 12.03 17.18 -0.45
C GLU A 94 12.96 16.68 -1.56
N ILE A 95 12.49 15.79 -2.41
CA ILE A 95 13.19 15.26 -3.58
C ILE A 95 12.51 15.63 -4.90
N GLY A 96 11.65 16.67 -4.89
CA GLY A 96 10.98 17.19 -6.08
C GLY A 96 9.85 16.31 -6.64
N ILE A 97 9.31 15.39 -5.85
CA ILE A 97 8.22 14.51 -6.25
C ILE A 97 6.92 14.97 -5.56
N THR A 98 5.86 15.18 -6.35
CA THR A 98 4.54 15.48 -5.77
C THR A 98 3.92 14.24 -5.13
N ARG A 99 3.03 14.44 -4.14
CA ARG A 99 2.27 13.33 -3.52
C ARG A 99 1.48 12.53 -4.53
N ARG A 100 0.86 13.20 -5.51
CA ARG A 100 0.15 12.54 -6.60
C ARG A 100 1.07 11.59 -7.37
N ARG A 101 2.26 12.07 -7.77
CA ARG A 101 3.25 11.24 -8.47
C ARG A 101 3.72 10.07 -7.59
N MET A 102 3.90 10.31 -6.29
CA MET A 102 4.28 9.24 -5.35
C MET A 102 3.20 8.17 -5.25
N LYS A 103 1.92 8.55 -5.11
CA LYS A 103 0.77 7.63 -5.13
C LYS A 103 0.74 6.79 -6.41
N GLU A 104 0.87 7.45 -7.57
CA GLU A 104 0.93 6.75 -8.87
C GLU A 104 2.11 5.77 -8.94
N SER A 105 3.28 6.16 -8.42
CA SER A 105 4.47 5.31 -8.36
C SER A 105 4.26 4.08 -7.48
N VAL A 106 3.60 4.23 -6.33
CA VAL A 106 3.25 3.11 -5.43
C VAL A 106 2.31 2.13 -6.14
N ILE A 107 1.29 2.64 -6.84
CA ILE A 107 0.36 1.78 -7.60
C ILE A 107 1.11 1.00 -8.72
N ARG A 108 2.04 1.66 -9.42
CA ARG A 108 2.86 1.01 -10.45
C ARG A 108 3.89 0.03 -9.89
N ALA A 109 4.36 0.25 -8.67
CA ALA A 109 5.43 -0.55 -8.06
C ALA A 109 5.09 -2.04 -7.92
N GLN A 110 3.82 -2.42 -7.91
CA GLN A 110 3.39 -3.82 -7.94
C GLN A 110 3.91 -4.60 -9.17
N HIS A 111 4.22 -3.90 -10.27
CA HIS A 111 4.68 -4.50 -11.53
C HIS A 111 6.20 -4.41 -11.75
N ILE A 112 6.96 -3.83 -10.82
CA ILE A 112 8.42 -3.70 -10.99
C ILE A 112 9.13 -5.07 -10.99
N ARG A 113 8.60 -6.02 -10.22
CA ARG A 113 9.20 -7.35 -10.07
C ARG A 113 8.14 -8.44 -9.94
N ARG A 114 8.51 -9.64 -10.36
CA ARG A 114 7.68 -10.85 -10.21
C ARG A 114 7.51 -11.31 -8.75
N ARG A 115 8.26 -10.76 -7.81
CA ARG A 115 8.13 -11.11 -6.40
C ARG A 115 6.78 -10.68 -5.85
N PHE A 116 6.17 -11.56 -5.08
CA PHE A 116 4.97 -11.26 -4.32
C PHE A 116 5.30 -10.29 -3.19
N THR A 117 4.57 -9.19 -3.10
CA THR A 117 4.80 -8.08 -2.17
C THR A 117 3.53 -7.71 -1.43
N ILE A 118 3.62 -6.79 -0.48
CA ILE A 118 2.45 -6.22 0.20
C ILE A 118 1.48 -5.54 -0.79
N LEU A 119 1.99 -5.01 -1.90
CA LEU A 119 1.13 -4.42 -2.93
C LEU A 119 0.28 -5.49 -3.65
N ASP A 120 0.83 -6.69 -3.85
CA ASP A 120 0.07 -7.81 -4.39
C ASP A 120 -1.02 -8.27 -3.40
N VAL A 121 -0.73 -8.24 -2.10
CA VAL A 121 -1.75 -8.47 -1.05
C VAL A 121 -2.84 -7.40 -1.15
N ALA A 122 -2.47 -6.13 -1.24
CA ALA A 122 -3.42 -5.01 -1.34
C ALA A 122 -4.33 -5.12 -2.57
N VAL A 123 -3.78 -5.53 -3.72
CA VAL A 123 -4.55 -5.77 -4.95
C VAL A 123 -5.50 -6.96 -4.78
N ARG A 124 -5.02 -8.10 -4.28
CA ARG A 124 -5.81 -9.32 -4.12
C ARG A 124 -6.92 -9.20 -3.09
N THR A 125 -6.72 -8.39 -2.07
CA THR A 125 -7.74 -8.08 -1.06
C THR A 125 -8.69 -6.97 -1.48
N ASN A 126 -8.51 -6.37 -2.66
CA ASN A 126 -9.23 -5.18 -3.14
C ASN A 126 -9.08 -3.96 -2.20
N LEU A 127 -7.96 -3.86 -1.49
CA LEU A 127 -7.70 -2.78 -0.52
C LEU A 127 -6.69 -1.74 -1.02
N LEU A 128 -6.09 -1.91 -2.21
CA LEU A 128 -5.04 -1.00 -2.70
C LEU A 128 -5.50 0.46 -2.76
N GLY A 129 -6.70 0.72 -3.28
CA GLY A 129 -7.28 2.06 -3.34
C GLY A 129 -7.45 2.65 -1.94
N GLN A 130 -8.09 1.93 -1.04
CA GLN A 130 -8.30 2.35 0.34
C GLN A 130 -6.97 2.64 1.07
N TRP A 131 -5.98 1.78 0.91
CA TRP A 131 -4.67 1.97 1.56
C TRP A 131 -3.91 3.16 0.98
N THR A 132 -3.92 3.34 -0.33
CA THR A 132 -3.28 4.50 -0.95
C THR A 132 -3.98 5.80 -0.59
N ASP A 133 -5.31 5.81 -0.45
CA ASP A 133 -6.06 6.99 0.00
C ASP A 133 -5.79 7.31 1.48
N ALA A 134 -5.70 6.30 2.34
CA ALA A 134 -5.34 6.48 3.75
C ALA A 134 -3.91 7.04 3.92
N ILE A 135 -2.99 6.74 3.00
CA ILE A 135 -1.62 7.25 3.04
C ILE A 135 -1.52 8.65 2.42
N PHE A 136 -2.06 8.85 1.22
CA PHE A 136 -1.82 10.02 0.37
C PHE A 136 -3.02 10.98 0.27
N GLY A 137 -4.21 10.56 0.71
CA GLY A 137 -5.43 11.35 0.66
C GLY A 137 -5.50 12.42 1.75
N PRO A 138 -6.55 13.28 1.71
CA PRO A 138 -6.81 14.27 2.76
C PRO A 138 -6.92 13.60 4.14
N GLY A 139 -6.23 14.17 5.13
CA GLY A 139 -6.14 13.57 6.47
C GLY A 139 -5.27 12.30 6.54
N GLY A 140 -4.61 11.92 5.47
CA GLY A 140 -3.71 10.77 5.42
C GLY A 140 -2.40 10.98 6.18
N VAL A 141 -1.65 9.88 6.36
CA VAL A 141 -0.39 9.87 7.15
C VAL A 141 0.58 10.97 6.73
N TRP A 142 0.71 11.23 5.43
CA TRP A 142 1.62 12.26 4.91
C TRP A 142 1.17 13.67 5.17
N GLU A 143 -0.12 13.94 5.27
CA GLU A 143 -0.66 15.27 5.58
C GLU A 143 -0.52 15.58 7.06
N ILE A 144 -0.89 14.64 7.92
CA ILE A 144 -0.75 14.76 9.38
C ILE A 144 0.72 15.02 9.76
N MET A 145 1.66 14.31 9.13
CA MET A 145 3.09 14.49 9.39
C MET A 145 3.65 15.83 8.83
N SER A 146 2.97 16.46 7.85
CA SER A 146 3.38 17.75 7.32
C SER A 146 3.10 18.90 8.29
N SER A 147 1.97 18.86 9.00
CA SER A 147 1.61 19.88 9.98
C SER A 147 2.54 19.89 11.20
N TRP A 148 3.16 18.76 11.52
CA TRP A 148 4.10 18.68 12.65
C TRP A 148 5.51 19.18 12.36
N ALA A 149 5.89 19.25 11.09
CA ALA A 149 7.21 19.72 10.71
C ALA A 149 7.27 21.23 10.52
N SER A 150 6.13 21.91 10.46
CA SER A 150 6.03 23.36 10.36
C SER A 150 6.18 24.11 11.71
N GLY A 151 6.42 23.40 12.80
CA GLY A 151 6.93 24.02 14.06
C GLY A 151 5.92 24.66 15.00
N ASP A 152 4.61 24.58 14.71
CA ASP A 152 3.53 25.02 15.61
C ASP A 152 2.96 23.89 16.49
N GLY A 153 3.72 22.83 16.61
CA GLY A 153 3.37 21.60 17.35
C GLY A 153 3.36 21.77 18.85
N THR A 154 2.25 22.23 19.39
CA THR A 154 1.89 21.95 20.77
C THR A 154 1.48 20.48 20.86
N GLY A 155 2.38 19.65 21.36
CA GLY A 155 2.10 18.32 21.90
C GLY A 155 1.47 17.31 20.95
N TRP A 156 2.06 16.14 20.90
CA TRP A 156 1.53 14.93 20.28
C TRP A 156 0.07 14.68 20.73
N PRO A 157 -0.95 14.89 19.90
CA PRO A 157 -2.28 14.40 20.23
C PRO A 157 -2.28 12.91 19.91
N ILE A 158 -1.97 12.08 20.90
CA ILE A 158 -2.30 10.66 20.86
C ILE A 158 -3.84 10.61 20.93
N THR A 159 -4.52 10.90 19.84
CA THR A 159 -5.90 10.47 19.73
C THR A 159 -5.85 9.04 19.23
N THR A 160 -6.46 8.16 19.99
CA THR A 160 -6.66 6.74 19.73
C THR A 160 -7.10 6.46 18.27
N SER A 161 -7.68 7.47 17.60
CA SER A 161 -8.13 7.40 16.21
C SER A 161 -6.99 7.45 15.17
N ALA A 162 -5.92 8.21 15.43
CA ALA A 162 -4.77 8.26 14.52
C ALA A 162 -3.89 7.01 14.65
N MET A 163 -3.79 6.44 15.85
CA MET A 163 -3.16 5.12 16.04
C MET A 163 -3.98 4.00 15.40
N ALA A 164 -5.31 4.05 15.48
CA ALA A 164 -6.16 3.07 14.81
C ALA A 164 -6.04 3.12 13.28
N MET A 165 -5.79 4.29 12.67
CA MET A 165 -5.54 4.40 11.23
C MET A 165 -4.16 3.86 10.83
N VAL A 166 -3.13 4.07 11.63
CA VAL A 166 -1.81 3.49 11.40
C VAL A 166 -1.82 1.99 11.64
N GLU A 167 -2.59 1.50 12.60
CA GLU A 167 -2.82 0.07 12.84
C GLU A 167 -3.66 -0.60 11.74
N VAL A 168 -4.44 0.17 10.96
CA VAL A 168 -5.25 -0.35 9.84
C VAL A 168 -4.47 -0.40 8.53
N VAL A 169 -3.48 0.47 8.35
CA VAL A 169 -2.67 0.56 7.10
C VAL A 169 -1.37 -0.24 7.20
N LEU A 170 -0.85 -0.39 8.40
CA LEU A 170 0.28 -1.30 8.68
C LEU A 170 -0.17 -2.28 9.76
N PRO A 171 -0.23 -3.56 9.42
CA PRO A 171 -0.49 -4.57 10.43
C PRO A 171 0.59 -4.57 11.49
#